data_7ed76e56fa5cadd4d1acd2277410b9ce
#
_entry.id   7ed76e56fa5cadd4d1acd2277410b9ce
#
_cell.length_a   1.000
_cell.length_b   1.000
_cell.length_c   1.000
_cell.angle_alpha   90.00
_cell.angle_beta   90.00
_cell.angle_gamma   90.00
#
_symmetry.space_group_name_H-M   'P 1'
#
loop_
_entity.id
_entity.type
_entity.pdbx_description
1 polymer ?
#
loop_
_entity_poly.entity_id
_entity_poly.type
_entity_poly.pdbx_seq_one_letter_code
_entity_poly.pdbx_strand_id
1 'polypeptide(L)'
;VQTGPVVDATTLGASPTIYLNDWRFHIGDAPDANGTGTPSWARPDFDDSQWPVITTDKRLADQGFKQGFPGFCWYRIRIQVPAHANLSVYLADVLSTYQIFEDGVKVGQYGGLPPHERRLETTARAYPVPSLSQPGTIVVVVRVWAHPVQSPPGIEPDSSYVGHSAAIANLRRVYLLDQFHHEIQEIVHAGIDLVMGAVLLFVFLGQRRQREWLWLGLAFLADSVASAVSELQVF
;
A
#
# COMPACT_ATOMS: atom_id res chain seq x y z
N VAL A 1 -7.77 25.79 18.46
CA VAL A 1 -7.95 24.62 17.60
C VAL A 1 -6.55 24.15 17.22
N GLN A 2 -6.12 23.01 17.75
CA GLN A 2 -4.83 22.43 17.39
C GLN A 2 -4.96 21.89 15.95
N THR A 3 -4.42 22.62 14.99
CA THR A 3 -4.35 22.17 13.59
C THR A 3 -3.50 20.91 13.52
N GLY A 4 -4.04 19.84 12.93
CA GLY A 4 -3.28 18.59 12.68
C GLY A 4 -2.10 18.82 11.75
N PRO A 5 -1.35 17.76 11.41
CA PRO A 5 -0.23 17.86 10.50
C PRO A 5 -0.67 18.48 9.17
N VAL A 6 0.07 19.49 8.71
CA VAL A 6 -0.18 20.19 7.46
C VAL A 6 1.09 20.07 6.60
N VAL A 7 0.92 19.53 5.41
CA VAL A 7 2.00 19.45 4.41
C VAL A 7 1.88 20.62 3.46
N ASP A 8 2.97 21.36 3.31
CA ASP A 8 3.01 22.53 2.44
C ASP A 8 3.51 22.15 1.04
N ALA A 9 2.59 21.88 0.13
CA ALA A 9 2.90 21.60 -1.26
C ALA A 9 3.18 22.87 -2.10
N THR A 10 3.08 24.08 -1.51
CA THR A 10 3.47 25.31 -2.18
C THR A 10 4.98 25.41 -2.33
N THR A 11 5.73 24.65 -1.54
CA THR A 11 7.20 24.58 -1.55
C THR A 11 7.77 23.59 -2.59
N LEU A 12 6.91 22.92 -3.36
CA LEU A 12 7.30 22.04 -4.46
C LEU A 12 8.02 22.83 -5.56
N GLY A 13 9.32 22.97 -5.45
CA GLY A 13 10.17 23.66 -6.41
C GLY A 13 11.42 22.87 -6.74
N ALA A 14 12.28 22.70 -5.75
CA ALA A 14 13.52 21.93 -5.89
C ALA A 14 13.31 20.41 -5.76
N SER A 15 12.35 20.00 -4.93
CA SER A 15 11.92 18.61 -4.84
C SER A 15 10.60 18.44 -5.57
N PRO A 16 10.47 17.48 -6.50
CA PRO A 16 9.23 17.26 -7.26
C PRO A 16 8.14 16.58 -6.45
N THR A 17 8.47 16.05 -5.26
CA THR A 17 7.57 15.30 -4.35
C THR A 17 7.89 15.60 -2.90
N ILE A 18 6.88 15.48 -2.05
CA ILE A 18 6.98 15.60 -0.58
C ILE A 18 6.42 14.33 0.02
N TYR A 19 7.14 13.75 0.96
CA TYR A 19 6.71 12.57 1.70
C TYR A 19 5.61 12.94 2.71
N LEU A 20 4.56 12.11 2.73
CA LEU A 20 3.43 12.27 3.64
C LEU A 20 3.64 11.38 4.87
N ASN A 21 4.44 11.86 5.81
CA ASN A 21 4.87 11.07 6.96
C ASN A 21 3.86 11.11 8.12
N ASP A 22 3.40 12.30 8.50
CA ASP A 22 2.60 12.48 9.69
C ASP A 22 1.11 12.53 9.37
N TRP A 23 0.34 11.65 10.02
CA TRP A 23 -1.09 11.52 9.79
C TRP A 23 -1.87 11.56 11.10
N ARG A 24 -3.05 12.18 11.10
CA ARG A 24 -4.05 11.92 12.13
C ARG A 24 -4.61 10.51 11.91
N PHE A 25 -4.69 9.74 12.98
CA PHE A 25 -5.05 8.32 12.90
C PHE A 25 -6.17 7.97 13.89
N HIS A 26 -7.09 7.10 13.47
CA HIS A 26 -8.13 6.58 14.34
C HIS A 26 -8.49 5.12 13.99
N ILE A 27 -8.61 4.28 15.02
CA ILE A 27 -9.11 2.90 14.89
C ILE A 27 -10.63 2.93 15.05
N GLY A 28 -11.33 2.20 14.20
CA GLY A 28 -12.78 2.13 14.15
C GLY A 28 -13.31 2.72 12.84
N ASP A 29 -14.61 2.78 12.72
CA ASP A 29 -15.25 3.31 11.50
C ASP A 29 -16.15 4.50 11.83
N ALA A 30 -16.34 5.39 10.84
CA ALA A 30 -17.28 6.49 10.98
C ALA A 30 -18.71 5.95 11.19
N PRO A 31 -19.51 6.54 12.08
CA PRO A 31 -20.86 6.03 12.38
C PRO A 31 -21.77 5.95 11.15
N ASP A 32 -21.51 6.79 10.16
CA ASP A 32 -22.25 6.92 8.91
C ASP A 32 -21.52 6.34 7.68
N ALA A 33 -20.43 5.57 7.90
CA ALA A 33 -19.56 5.08 6.83
C ALA A 33 -20.23 4.11 5.84
N ASN A 34 -21.29 3.44 6.26
CA ASN A 34 -22.08 2.50 5.45
C ASN A 34 -23.33 3.15 4.85
N GLY A 35 -23.51 4.45 5.03
CA GLY A 35 -24.58 5.22 4.42
C GLY A 35 -24.35 5.52 2.94
N THR A 36 -25.33 6.16 2.30
CA THR A 36 -25.26 6.55 0.88
C THR A 36 -24.50 7.86 0.63
N GLY A 37 -24.08 8.55 1.69
CA GLY A 37 -23.40 9.85 1.63
C GLY A 37 -21.90 9.75 1.92
N THR A 38 -21.27 10.92 1.92
CA THR A 38 -19.88 11.06 2.39
C THR A 38 -19.79 10.77 3.88
N PRO A 39 -18.95 9.82 4.31
CA PRO A 39 -18.72 9.57 5.74
C PRO A 39 -18.30 10.84 6.47
N SER A 40 -18.80 11.04 7.69
CA SER A 40 -18.48 12.24 8.50
C SER A 40 -16.97 12.44 8.68
N TRP A 41 -16.22 11.35 8.86
CA TRP A 41 -14.78 11.40 9.04
C TRP A 41 -13.99 11.72 7.76
N ALA A 42 -14.63 11.64 6.60
CA ALA A 42 -14.03 12.05 5.33
C ALA A 42 -14.24 13.54 5.02
N ARG A 43 -15.18 14.22 5.70
CA ARG A 43 -15.52 15.61 5.41
C ARG A 43 -14.40 16.57 5.81
N PRO A 44 -14.15 17.65 5.06
CA PRO A 44 -13.08 18.60 5.35
C PRO A 44 -13.30 19.36 6.67
N ASP A 45 -14.56 19.61 7.07
CA ASP A 45 -14.95 20.30 8.27
C ASP A 45 -14.98 19.43 9.54
N PHE A 46 -14.70 18.13 9.43
CA PHE A 46 -14.62 17.24 10.58
C PHE A 46 -13.46 17.63 11.52
N ASP A 47 -13.78 17.75 12.82
CA ASP A 47 -12.78 18.01 13.85
C ASP A 47 -12.04 16.73 14.26
N ASP A 48 -10.82 16.60 13.78
CA ASP A 48 -9.91 15.50 14.07
C ASP A 48 -8.88 15.84 15.18
N SER A 49 -9.10 16.92 15.95
CA SER A 49 -8.16 17.39 16.97
C SER A 49 -7.87 16.35 18.06
N GLN A 50 -8.83 15.47 18.32
CA GLN A 50 -8.70 14.38 19.31
C GLN A 50 -8.01 13.14 18.75
N TRP A 51 -7.76 13.06 17.46
CA TRP A 51 -7.05 11.94 16.88
C TRP A 51 -5.55 12.07 17.13
N PRO A 52 -4.87 11.01 17.59
CA PRO A 52 -3.42 11.03 17.70
C PRO A 52 -2.75 11.26 16.35
N VAL A 53 -1.60 11.89 16.37
CA VAL A 53 -0.70 11.96 15.22
C VAL A 53 0.20 10.74 15.26
N ILE A 54 0.28 10.03 14.16
CA ILE A 54 1.22 8.94 13.93
C ILE A 54 2.17 9.28 12.80
N THR A 55 3.32 8.63 12.78
CA THR A 55 4.24 8.68 11.66
C THR A 55 4.23 7.35 10.90
N THR A 56 4.28 7.39 9.57
CA THR A 56 4.36 6.19 8.75
C THR A 56 5.76 5.56 8.76
N ASP A 57 6.79 6.25 9.25
CA ASP A 57 8.15 5.70 9.40
C ASP A 57 8.27 4.65 10.50
N LYS A 58 7.25 4.50 11.35
CA LYS A 58 7.26 3.56 12.47
C LYS A 58 6.04 2.66 12.41
N ARG A 59 6.22 1.43 12.84
CA ARG A 59 5.08 0.50 12.98
C ARG A 59 4.05 1.06 13.97
N LEU A 60 2.78 0.83 13.72
CA LEU A 60 1.70 1.25 14.63
C LEU A 60 1.89 0.72 16.06
N ALA A 61 2.44 -0.50 16.20
CA ALA A 61 2.72 -1.09 17.51
C ALA A 61 3.74 -0.28 18.33
N ASP A 62 4.75 0.30 17.68
CA ASP A 62 5.78 1.11 18.33
C ASP A 62 5.26 2.51 18.72
N GLN A 63 4.08 2.86 18.23
CA GLN A 63 3.37 4.12 18.53
C GLN A 63 2.19 3.93 19.50
N GLY A 64 2.12 2.76 20.18
CA GLY A 64 1.13 2.48 21.22
C GLY A 64 -0.16 1.83 20.72
N PHE A 65 -0.24 1.45 19.46
CA PHE A 65 -1.40 0.73 18.93
C PHE A 65 -1.15 -0.78 18.95
N LYS A 66 -2.14 -1.56 19.39
CA LYS A 66 -2.03 -3.03 19.38
C LYS A 66 -1.90 -3.54 17.95
N GLN A 67 -0.99 -4.48 17.73
CA GLN A 67 -0.91 -5.20 16.47
C GLN A 67 -2.21 -5.99 16.20
N GLY A 68 -2.65 -6.00 14.94
CA GLY A 68 -3.72 -6.90 14.50
C GLY A 68 -5.11 -6.55 15.01
N PHE A 69 -5.51 -5.30 15.08
CA PHE A 69 -6.91 -4.97 15.27
C PHE A 69 -7.69 -5.30 13.99
N PRO A 70 -8.76 -6.11 14.07
CA PRO A 70 -9.65 -6.30 12.93
C PRO A 70 -10.59 -5.11 12.82
N GLY A 71 -10.90 -4.69 11.60
CA GLY A 71 -11.85 -3.62 11.37
C GLY A 71 -11.31 -2.46 10.57
N PHE A 72 -11.93 -1.31 10.69
CA PHE A 72 -11.50 -0.13 9.97
C PHE A 72 -10.49 0.70 10.75
N CYS A 73 -9.65 1.42 10.03
CA CYS A 73 -8.88 2.54 10.53
C CYS A 73 -8.84 3.67 9.50
N TRP A 74 -8.58 4.87 9.99
CA TRP A 74 -8.64 6.09 9.21
C TRP A 74 -7.37 6.89 9.38
N TYR A 75 -6.86 7.40 8.26
CA TYR A 75 -5.73 8.31 8.17
C TYR A 75 -6.22 9.62 7.59
N ARG A 76 -5.84 10.75 8.18
CA ARG A 76 -6.20 12.09 7.69
C ARG A 76 -4.99 13.00 7.67
N ILE A 77 -4.83 13.76 6.60
CA ILE A 77 -3.78 14.75 6.45
C ILE A 77 -4.32 15.98 5.71
N ARG A 78 -3.77 17.14 6.02
CA ARG A 78 -4.06 18.39 5.32
C ARG A 78 -2.89 18.76 4.44
N ILE A 79 -3.17 19.14 3.21
CA ILE A 79 -2.17 19.53 2.22
C ILE A 79 -2.48 20.94 1.74
N GLN A 80 -1.58 21.87 1.93
CA GLN A 80 -1.67 23.21 1.32
C GLN A 80 -1.23 23.11 -0.12
N VAL A 81 -2.10 23.50 -1.04
CA VAL A 81 -1.87 23.41 -2.48
C VAL A 81 -1.88 24.80 -3.10
N PRO A 82 -0.97 25.08 -4.05
CA PRO A 82 -0.96 26.36 -4.80
C PRO A 82 -2.13 26.40 -5.79
N ALA A 83 -2.48 27.62 -6.23
CA ALA A 83 -3.47 27.79 -7.28
C ALA A 83 -3.02 27.11 -8.59
N HIS A 84 -3.99 26.56 -9.31
CA HIS A 84 -3.81 25.93 -10.61
C HIS A 84 -2.72 24.84 -10.65
N ALA A 85 -2.41 24.23 -9.50
CA ALA A 85 -1.42 23.16 -9.42
C ALA A 85 -1.95 21.86 -10.06
N ASN A 86 -1.05 21.15 -10.73
CA ASN A 86 -1.30 19.80 -11.22
C ASN A 86 -0.54 18.82 -10.34
N LEU A 87 -1.17 18.43 -9.24
CA LEU A 87 -0.62 17.56 -8.21
C LEU A 87 -1.35 16.22 -8.17
N SER A 88 -0.69 15.23 -7.61
CA SER A 88 -1.28 13.93 -7.28
C SER A 88 -0.79 13.46 -5.93
N VAL A 89 -1.67 12.75 -5.20
CA VAL A 89 -1.30 11.94 -4.04
C VAL A 89 -0.94 10.54 -4.53
N TYR A 90 0.19 10.05 -4.08
CA TYR A 90 0.70 8.72 -4.41
C TYR A 90 0.65 7.84 -3.17
N LEU A 91 0.10 6.64 -3.34
CA LEU A 91 0.08 5.57 -2.35
C LEU A 91 0.66 4.32 -3.01
N ALA A 92 1.86 3.91 -2.59
CA ALA A 92 2.53 2.72 -3.10
C ALA A 92 2.05 1.47 -2.36
N ASP A 93 2.31 1.43 -1.06
CA ASP A 93 2.03 0.30 -0.21
C ASP A 93 1.06 0.67 0.90
N VAL A 94 -0.22 0.39 0.67
CA VAL A 94 -1.23 0.40 1.73
C VAL A 94 -1.63 -1.05 1.96
N LEU A 95 -1.16 -1.60 3.07
CA LEU A 95 -1.47 -2.99 3.43
C LEU A 95 -2.96 -3.13 3.70
N SER A 96 -3.64 -3.89 2.83
CA SER A 96 -5.07 -4.18 2.87
C SER A 96 -5.91 -3.36 1.88
N THR A 97 -7.23 -3.48 1.96
CA THR A 97 -8.15 -2.76 1.07
C THR A 97 -8.46 -1.37 1.62
N TYR A 98 -8.61 -0.39 0.75
CA TYR A 98 -8.84 0.99 1.20
C TYR A 98 -9.74 1.79 0.26
N GLN A 99 -10.28 2.86 0.81
CA GLN A 99 -10.90 3.97 0.09
C GLN A 99 -10.11 5.25 0.34
N ILE A 100 -10.01 6.11 -0.67
CA ILE A 100 -9.40 7.43 -0.53
C ILE A 100 -10.41 8.51 -0.88
N PHE A 101 -10.40 9.56 -0.06
CA PHE A 101 -11.26 10.73 -0.20
C PHE A 101 -10.40 11.99 -0.25
N GLU A 102 -10.84 12.96 -1.03
CA GLU A 102 -10.29 14.31 -1.10
C GLU A 102 -11.44 15.30 -0.88
N ASP A 103 -11.34 16.13 0.14
CA ASP A 103 -12.39 17.06 0.60
C ASP A 103 -13.79 16.41 0.70
N GLY A 104 -13.81 15.16 1.17
CA GLY A 104 -15.05 14.40 1.34
C GLY A 104 -15.53 13.68 0.08
N VAL A 105 -14.93 13.92 -1.07
CA VAL A 105 -15.25 13.20 -2.31
C VAL A 105 -14.42 11.93 -2.40
N LYS A 106 -15.08 10.77 -2.58
CA LYS A 106 -14.37 9.52 -2.82
C LYS A 106 -13.72 9.54 -4.22
N VAL A 107 -12.40 9.60 -4.27
CA VAL A 107 -11.61 9.65 -5.50
C VAL A 107 -11.10 8.28 -5.93
N GLY A 108 -11.13 7.29 -5.03
CA GLY A 108 -10.71 5.94 -5.38
C GLY A 108 -11.02 4.89 -4.33
N GLN A 109 -10.86 3.64 -4.75
CA GLN A 109 -10.95 2.45 -3.90
C GLN A 109 -10.00 1.39 -4.42
N TYR A 110 -9.38 0.67 -3.50
CA TYR A 110 -8.55 -0.48 -3.82
C TYR A 110 -9.05 -1.71 -3.06
N GLY A 111 -9.31 -2.79 -3.79
CA GLY A 111 -9.93 -3.99 -3.24
C GLY A 111 -11.41 -3.84 -2.88
N GLY A 112 -11.99 -4.89 -2.33
CA GLY A 112 -13.38 -4.94 -1.84
C GLY A 112 -13.44 -4.75 -0.33
N LEU A 113 -14.37 -3.92 0.12
CA LEU A 113 -14.68 -3.76 1.54
C LEU A 113 -15.79 -4.73 1.97
N PRO A 114 -15.94 -5.03 3.27
CA PRO A 114 -17.09 -5.81 3.78
C PRO A 114 -18.43 -5.23 3.31
N PRO A 115 -19.44 -6.05 3.02
CA PRO A 115 -19.46 -7.51 3.17
C PRO A 115 -18.89 -8.29 1.97
N HIS A 116 -18.45 -7.62 0.92
CA HIS A 116 -17.90 -8.25 -0.31
C HIS A 116 -16.38 -8.04 -0.37
N GLU A 117 -15.70 -8.58 0.62
CA GLU A 117 -14.24 -8.47 0.70
C GLU A 117 -13.57 -9.08 -0.52
N ARG A 118 -12.73 -8.30 -1.17
CA ARG A 118 -11.84 -8.76 -2.23
C ARG A 118 -10.46 -8.22 -1.96
N ARG A 119 -9.59 -9.11 -1.54
CA ARG A 119 -8.18 -8.80 -1.41
C ARG A 119 -7.57 -8.68 -2.81
N LEU A 120 -6.77 -7.66 -3.01
CA LEU A 120 -5.92 -7.50 -4.17
C LEU A 120 -4.49 -7.33 -3.66
N GLU A 121 -3.55 -7.72 -4.47
CA GLU A 121 -2.14 -7.46 -4.19
C GLU A 121 -1.90 -5.95 -4.17
N THR A 122 -1.07 -5.51 -3.20
CA THR A 122 -0.72 -4.09 -3.05
C THR A 122 -0.04 -3.59 -4.31
N THR A 123 -0.54 -2.52 -4.88
CA THR A 123 0.06 -1.88 -6.06
C THR A 123 0.00 -0.37 -5.96
N ALA A 124 1.04 0.28 -6.42
CA ALA A 124 1.17 1.73 -6.42
C ALA A 124 0.07 2.43 -7.20
N ARG A 125 -0.60 3.40 -6.57
CA ARG A 125 -1.65 4.20 -7.18
C ARG A 125 -1.41 5.69 -6.99
N ALA A 126 -1.84 6.46 -7.98
CA ALA A 126 -1.79 7.90 -7.96
C ALA A 126 -3.22 8.45 -8.11
N TYR A 127 -3.56 9.40 -7.27
CA TYR A 127 -4.86 10.07 -7.23
C TYR A 127 -4.65 11.55 -7.54
N PRO A 128 -5.29 12.10 -8.59
CA PRO A 128 -5.11 13.49 -8.96
C PRO A 128 -5.79 14.40 -7.94
N VAL A 129 -5.05 15.36 -7.40
CA VAL A 129 -5.56 16.38 -6.49
C VAL A 129 -6.38 17.41 -7.27
N PRO A 130 -7.56 17.82 -6.79
CA PRO A 130 -8.35 18.87 -7.43
C PRO A 130 -7.55 20.15 -7.61
N SER A 131 -7.59 20.73 -8.82
CA SER A 131 -6.98 22.02 -9.09
C SER A 131 -7.83 23.13 -8.53
N LEU A 132 -7.28 23.93 -7.62
CA LEU A 132 -7.96 25.07 -7.01
C LEU A 132 -7.70 26.34 -7.81
N SER A 133 -8.70 27.23 -7.87
CA SER A 133 -8.54 28.56 -8.51
C SER A 133 -7.70 29.53 -7.68
N GLN A 134 -7.60 29.29 -6.38
CA GLN A 134 -6.78 30.04 -5.41
C GLN A 134 -6.01 29.07 -4.52
N PRO A 135 -4.88 29.48 -3.91
CA PRO A 135 -4.22 28.65 -2.94
C PRO A 135 -5.16 28.27 -1.81
N GLY A 136 -5.13 26.99 -1.41
CA GLY A 136 -6.04 26.47 -0.41
C GLY A 136 -5.52 25.20 0.26
N THR A 137 -6.32 24.66 1.16
CA THR A 137 -6.00 23.41 1.85
C THR A 137 -6.95 22.32 1.40
N ILE A 138 -6.43 21.16 1.03
CA ILE A 138 -7.19 19.96 0.71
C ILE A 138 -6.99 18.96 1.84
N VAL A 139 -8.06 18.27 2.22
CA VAL A 139 -8.04 17.20 3.21
C VAL A 139 -8.04 15.87 2.51
N VAL A 140 -6.95 15.12 2.64
CA VAL A 140 -6.83 13.75 2.14
C VAL A 140 -7.12 12.78 3.26
N VAL A 141 -7.97 11.80 2.98
CA VAL A 141 -8.42 10.80 3.96
C VAL A 141 -8.33 9.41 3.35
N VAL A 142 -7.71 8.48 4.07
CA VAL A 142 -7.61 7.08 3.67
C VAL A 142 -8.34 6.22 4.71
N ARG A 143 -9.40 5.53 4.29
CA ARG A 143 -10.13 4.55 5.09
C ARG A 143 -9.65 3.16 4.73
N VAL A 144 -9.01 2.47 5.65
CA VAL A 144 -8.39 1.15 5.45
C VAL A 144 -9.21 0.10 6.17
N TRP A 145 -9.47 -1.03 5.52
CA TRP A 145 -10.02 -2.23 6.15
C TRP A 145 -8.89 -3.15 6.57
N ALA A 146 -8.76 -3.36 7.88
CA ALA A 146 -7.80 -4.29 8.48
C ALA A 146 -8.36 -5.72 8.47
N HIS A 147 -7.81 -6.57 7.61
CA HIS A 147 -8.21 -7.98 7.58
C HIS A 147 -7.71 -8.70 8.85
N PRO A 148 -8.54 -9.57 9.50
CA PRO A 148 -8.21 -10.19 10.80
C PRO A 148 -6.93 -11.03 10.83
N VAL A 149 -6.45 -11.51 9.68
CA VAL A 149 -5.31 -12.46 9.57
C VAL A 149 -4.03 -11.78 9.07
N GLN A 150 -4.06 -10.48 8.80
CA GLN A 150 -2.91 -9.76 8.25
C GLN A 150 -2.07 -9.04 9.31
N SER A 151 -0.82 -8.80 8.95
CA SER A 151 0.09 -7.79 9.52
C SER A 151 -0.66 -6.46 9.74
N PRO A 152 -0.19 -5.60 10.66
CA PRO A 152 -0.92 -4.37 10.95
C PRO A 152 -1.27 -3.65 9.64
N PRO A 153 -2.56 -3.29 9.48
CA PRO A 153 -3.00 -2.61 8.27
C PRO A 153 -2.48 -1.19 8.25
N GLY A 154 -2.28 -0.64 7.09
CA GLY A 154 -2.01 0.78 7.00
C GLY A 154 -1.04 1.17 5.89
N ILE A 155 -0.66 2.42 5.94
CA ILE A 155 0.31 3.02 5.03
C ILE A 155 1.71 2.62 5.51
N GLU A 156 2.47 1.93 4.66
CA GLU A 156 3.84 1.51 4.95
C GLU A 156 4.84 2.67 4.83
N PRO A 157 6.03 2.57 5.46
CA PRO A 157 7.09 3.55 5.31
C PRO A 157 7.43 3.82 3.83
N ASP A 158 7.80 5.06 3.54
CA ASP A 158 8.20 5.52 2.19
C ASP A 158 7.19 5.23 1.07
N SER A 159 5.91 5.05 1.40
CA SER A 159 4.87 4.65 0.46
C SER A 159 3.84 5.72 0.13
N SER A 160 3.90 6.89 0.77
CA SER A 160 2.93 7.98 0.56
C SER A 160 3.58 9.32 0.25
N TYR A 161 3.21 9.92 -0.89
CA TYR A 161 3.79 11.18 -1.36
C TYR A 161 2.71 12.10 -1.95
N VAL A 162 2.96 13.39 -1.93
CA VAL A 162 2.28 14.37 -2.79
C VAL A 162 3.31 15.05 -3.68
N GLY A 163 2.96 15.33 -4.91
CA GLY A 163 3.89 15.98 -5.83
C GLY A 163 3.26 16.30 -7.18
N HIS A 164 4.08 16.91 -8.05
CA HIS A 164 3.66 17.14 -9.42
C HIS A 164 3.24 15.84 -10.10
N SER A 165 2.09 15.85 -10.78
CA SER A 165 1.52 14.62 -11.38
C SER A 165 2.49 13.89 -12.30
N ALA A 166 3.35 14.62 -13.03
CA ALA A 166 4.39 14.02 -13.86
C ALA A 166 5.47 13.29 -13.03
N ALA A 167 5.89 13.86 -11.90
CA ALA A 167 6.86 13.24 -11.01
C ALA A 167 6.26 11.99 -10.33
N ILE A 168 5.03 12.07 -9.87
CA ILE A 168 4.28 10.94 -9.30
C ILE A 168 4.11 9.83 -10.34
N ALA A 169 3.80 10.15 -11.59
CA ALA A 169 3.72 9.16 -12.67
C ALA A 169 5.06 8.44 -12.90
N ASN A 170 6.19 9.15 -12.79
CA ASN A 170 7.52 8.55 -12.86
C ASN A 170 7.81 7.66 -11.67
N LEU A 171 7.50 8.09 -10.44
CA LEU A 171 7.64 7.25 -9.24
C LEU A 171 6.84 5.95 -9.39
N ARG A 172 5.58 6.06 -9.80
CA ARG A 172 4.73 4.89 -10.05
C ARG A 172 5.32 3.97 -11.10
N ARG A 173 5.86 4.53 -12.19
CA ARG A 173 6.49 3.74 -13.25
C ARG A 173 7.72 2.97 -12.74
N VAL A 174 8.57 3.63 -11.96
CA VAL A 174 9.75 2.99 -11.36
C VAL A 174 9.33 1.86 -10.44
N TYR A 175 8.36 2.09 -9.56
CA TYR A 175 7.82 1.07 -8.65
C TYR A 175 7.27 -0.14 -9.42
N LEU A 176 6.46 0.09 -10.45
CA LEU A 176 5.89 -1.01 -11.24
C LEU A 176 6.95 -1.78 -12.04
N LEU A 177 8.02 -1.10 -12.49
CA LEU A 177 9.14 -1.78 -13.15
C LEU A 177 9.94 -2.63 -12.16
N ASP A 178 10.14 -2.13 -10.94
CA ASP A 178 10.84 -2.87 -9.88
C ASP A 178 10.05 -4.12 -9.46
N GLN A 179 8.75 -3.97 -9.24
CA GLN A 179 7.85 -5.09 -8.98
C GLN A 179 7.90 -6.13 -10.11
N PHE A 180 7.81 -5.69 -11.36
CA PHE A 180 7.88 -6.58 -12.52
C PHE A 180 9.24 -7.31 -12.62
N HIS A 181 10.36 -6.63 -12.32
CA HIS A 181 11.66 -7.29 -12.28
C HIS A 181 11.72 -8.35 -11.18
N HIS A 182 11.12 -8.08 -10.03
CA HIS A 182 11.08 -9.05 -8.92
C HIS A 182 10.30 -10.30 -9.31
N GLU A 183 9.12 -10.14 -9.89
CA GLU A 183 8.30 -11.26 -10.38
C GLU A 183 9.03 -12.12 -11.44
N ILE A 184 9.74 -11.46 -12.39
CA ILE A 184 10.54 -12.19 -13.39
C ILE A 184 11.66 -12.99 -12.71
N GLN A 185 12.34 -12.43 -11.71
CA GLN A 185 13.41 -13.13 -11.00
C GLN A 185 12.88 -14.39 -10.31
N GLU A 186 11.72 -14.32 -9.66
CA GLU A 186 11.09 -15.48 -9.01
C GLU A 186 10.74 -16.57 -10.04
N ILE A 187 10.16 -16.20 -11.19
CA ILE A 187 9.87 -17.16 -12.27
C ILE A 187 11.15 -17.81 -12.81
N VAL A 188 12.22 -17.04 -12.99
CA VAL A 188 13.50 -17.55 -13.48
C VAL A 188 14.12 -18.49 -12.45
N HIS A 189 14.10 -18.16 -11.15
CA HIS A 189 14.59 -19.03 -10.09
C HIS A 189 13.81 -20.35 -10.06
N ALA A 190 12.48 -20.30 -10.06
CA ALA A 190 11.64 -21.49 -10.10
C ALA A 190 11.94 -22.38 -11.33
N GLY A 191 12.21 -21.76 -12.48
CA GLY A 191 12.62 -22.47 -13.69
C GLY A 191 13.98 -23.15 -13.58
N ILE A 192 14.96 -22.48 -12.97
CA ILE A 192 16.30 -23.06 -12.72
C ILE A 192 16.17 -24.23 -11.75
N ASP A 193 15.42 -24.09 -10.67
CA ASP A 193 15.24 -25.15 -9.66
C ASP A 193 14.53 -26.37 -10.24
N LEU A 194 13.55 -26.15 -11.12
CA LEU A 194 12.90 -27.24 -11.84
C LEU A 194 13.89 -28.04 -12.70
N VAL A 195 14.73 -27.34 -13.47
CA VAL A 195 15.74 -27.97 -14.33
C VAL A 195 16.78 -28.69 -13.50
N MET A 196 17.29 -28.05 -12.43
CA MET A 196 18.28 -28.67 -11.53
C MET A 196 17.71 -29.89 -10.84
N GLY A 197 16.50 -29.83 -10.33
CA GLY A 197 15.81 -30.97 -9.73
C GLY A 197 15.68 -32.14 -10.70
N ALA A 198 15.26 -31.87 -11.96
CA ALA A 198 15.14 -32.91 -12.98
C ALA A 198 16.49 -33.54 -13.33
N VAL A 199 17.56 -32.75 -13.48
CA VAL A 199 18.92 -33.24 -13.76
C VAL A 199 19.42 -34.13 -12.61
N LEU A 200 19.25 -33.70 -11.36
CA LEU A 200 19.68 -34.47 -10.20
C LEU A 200 18.93 -35.80 -10.06
N LEU A 201 17.63 -35.81 -10.33
CA LEU A 201 16.85 -37.04 -10.39
C LEU A 201 17.32 -37.96 -11.52
N PHE A 202 17.66 -37.42 -12.68
CA PHE A 202 18.21 -38.20 -13.78
C PHE A 202 19.57 -38.83 -13.39
N VAL A 203 20.45 -38.06 -12.73
CA VAL A 203 21.73 -38.58 -12.19
C VAL A 203 21.49 -39.70 -11.17
N PHE A 204 20.50 -39.53 -10.28
CA PHE A 204 20.09 -40.57 -9.33
C PHE A 204 19.64 -41.86 -10.03
N LEU A 205 18.89 -41.77 -11.12
CA LEU A 205 18.46 -42.95 -11.87
C LEU A 205 19.63 -43.75 -12.43
N GLY A 206 20.73 -43.06 -12.82
CA GLY A 206 21.99 -43.69 -13.25
C GLY A 206 22.86 -44.22 -12.07
N GLN A 207 22.73 -43.60 -10.89
CA GLN A 207 23.60 -43.91 -9.73
C GLN A 207 22.75 -44.16 -8.46
N ARG A 208 21.85 -45.12 -8.50
CA ARG A 208 20.88 -45.42 -7.43
C ARG A 208 21.48 -45.70 -6.03
N ARG A 209 22.78 -45.93 -5.96
CA ARG A 209 23.48 -46.15 -4.70
C ARG A 209 23.69 -44.86 -3.90
N GLN A 210 23.71 -43.71 -4.58
CA GLN A 210 23.92 -42.39 -3.95
C GLN A 210 22.58 -41.70 -3.77
N ARG A 211 21.92 -41.95 -2.63
CA ARG A 211 20.60 -41.40 -2.27
C ARG A 211 20.60 -39.88 -2.10
N GLU A 212 21.77 -39.28 -1.97
CA GLU A 212 21.95 -37.81 -1.83
C GLU A 212 21.39 -37.07 -3.03
N TRP A 213 21.60 -37.57 -4.25
CA TRP A 213 21.06 -36.98 -5.46
C TRP A 213 19.53 -37.00 -5.51
N LEU A 214 18.90 -38.04 -4.92
CA LEU A 214 17.45 -38.10 -4.83
C LEU A 214 16.91 -37.00 -3.93
N TRP A 215 17.46 -36.86 -2.71
CA TRP A 215 16.98 -35.87 -1.76
C TRP A 215 17.24 -34.45 -2.24
N LEU A 216 18.39 -34.19 -2.84
CA LEU A 216 18.72 -32.90 -3.39
C LEU A 216 17.79 -32.53 -4.57
N GLY A 217 17.56 -33.47 -5.48
CA GLY A 217 16.62 -33.26 -6.60
C GLY A 217 15.19 -32.99 -6.14
N LEU A 218 14.72 -33.73 -5.12
CA LEU A 218 13.41 -33.50 -4.53
C LEU A 218 13.32 -32.13 -3.81
N ALA A 219 14.40 -31.67 -3.18
CA ALA A 219 14.44 -30.36 -2.53
C ALA A 219 14.27 -29.22 -3.57
N PHE A 220 15.03 -29.26 -4.66
CA PHE A 220 14.87 -28.26 -5.74
C PHE A 220 13.48 -28.28 -6.38
N LEU A 221 12.91 -29.47 -6.61
CA LEU A 221 11.55 -29.57 -7.13
C LEU A 221 10.51 -29.01 -6.15
N ALA A 222 10.70 -29.27 -4.86
CA ALA A 222 9.80 -28.75 -3.83
C ALA A 222 9.88 -27.21 -3.76
N ASP A 223 11.08 -26.64 -3.89
CA ASP A 223 11.30 -25.19 -3.89
C ASP A 223 10.67 -24.53 -5.13
N SER A 224 10.88 -25.13 -6.32
CA SER A 224 10.23 -24.68 -7.55
C SER A 224 8.70 -24.68 -7.45
N VAL A 225 8.11 -25.73 -6.86
CA VAL A 225 6.65 -25.82 -6.65
C VAL A 225 6.20 -24.78 -5.62
N ALA A 226 6.94 -24.58 -4.53
CA ALA A 226 6.61 -23.60 -3.51
C ALA A 226 6.61 -22.17 -4.09
N SER A 227 7.61 -21.82 -4.89
CA SER A 227 7.67 -20.54 -5.60
C SER A 227 6.48 -20.37 -6.56
N ALA A 228 6.16 -21.39 -7.36
CA ALA A 228 5.02 -21.33 -8.26
C ALA A 228 3.65 -21.22 -7.55
N VAL A 229 3.50 -21.84 -6.37
CA VAL A 229 2.27 -21.77 -5.58
C VAL A 229 2.13 -20.40 -4.90
N SER A 230 3.23 -19.80 -4.42
CA SER A 230 3.20 -18.45 -3.84
C SER A 230 2.67 -17.42 -4.84
N GLU A 231 3.07 -17.51 -6.10
CA GLU A 231 2.59 -16.66 -7.19
C GLU A 231 1.09 -16.87 -7.50
N LEU A 232 0.63 -18.14 -7.46
CA LEU A 232 -0.79 -18.45 -7.72
C LEU A 232 -1.75 -18.00 -6.60
N GLN A 233 -1.26 -17.79 -5.37
CA GLN A 233 -2.07 -17.27 -4.27
C GLN A 233 -2.30 -15.76 -4.33
N VAL A 234 -1.59 -15.09 -5.22
CA VAL A 234 -1.63 -13.64 -5.43
C VAL A 234 -2.76 -13.25 -6.40
N PHE A 235 -3.27 -14.17 -7.23
CA PHE A 235 -4.41 -13.99 -8.13
C PHE A 235 -5.72 -14.50 -7.52
#